data_69a3e794063850eab5b01d1fc68b51d0
#
_entry.id   69a3e794063850eab5b01d1fc68b51d0
#
_cell.length_a   1.000
_cell.length_b   1.000
_cell.length_c   1.000
_cell.angle_alpha   90.00
_cell.angle_beta   90.00
_cell.angle_gamma   90.00
#
_symmetry.space_group_name_H-M   'P 1'
#
loop_
_entity.id
_entity.type
_entity.pdbx_description
1 polymer ?
#
loop_
_entity_poly.entity_id
_entity_poly.type
_entity_poly.pdbx_seq_one_letter_code
_entity_poly.pdbx_strand_id
1 'polypeptide(L)'
;MKYIFIVNEGAGKGKSQKILPKIEEECKKRKYDYEIRKITKEKSGYDIALEYKNQENVIYVVGGDGTLAITLPALVGTKNKLGIIPAGSGNDTYRTVKTMENGEHLIDLGKINDTYFINVACTGIDAEVWNNIDKFRGTIVPTSQLYNVSIIYTFATFKCKNIKIKTCIKNIEDAYTILSICNGSYYGGGFKIAPKSRLTDGLLDIYYAEKMPKVKMIPLILKLKNGKHEGIRRIHKFRTNHVELELEKEVTFNVDGERLTDRKFKIDVLPKAKILYNNKEFVEEIMN
;
A
#
# COMPACT_ATOMS: atom_id res chain seq x y z
N MET A 1 6.75 19.56 20.41
CA MET A 1 6.31 18.52 19.46
C MET A 1 7.12 17.27 19.78
N LYS A 2 6.45 16.18 20.09
CA LYS A 2 7.10 14.91 20.48
C LYS A 2 7.14 13.96 19.26
N TYR A 3 8.16 13.11 19.21
CA TYR A 3 8.34 12.10 18.17
C TYR A 3 7.98 10.72 18.76
N ILE A 4 6.94 10.08 18.22
CA ILE A 4 6.49 8.77 18.69
C ILE A 4 6.85 7.73 17.63
N PHE A 5 7.60 6.71 17.99
CA PHE A 5 7.98 5.63 17.10
C PHE A 5 7.17 4.38 17.41
N ILE A 6 6.21 4.03 16.54
CA ILE A 6 5.42 2.81 16.64
C ILE A 6 6.16 1.70 15.89
N VAL A 7 6.70 0.74 16.60
CA VAL A 7 7.66 -0.23 16.07
C VAL A 7 7.08 -1.62 16.02
N ASN A 8 7.05 -2.22 14.84
CA ASN A 8 6.78 -3.63 14.64
C ASN A 8 8.12 -4.40 14.59
N GLU A 9 8.59 -4.95 15.72
CA GLU A 9 9.86 -5.63 15.80
C GLU A 9 9.99 -6.84 14.86
N GLY A 10 8.88 -7.51 14.53
CA GLY A 10 8.83 -8.62 13.57
C GLY A 10 8.93 -8.22 12.09
N ALA A 11 8.81 -6.93 11.77
CA ALA A 11 8.84 -6.48 10.39
C ALA A 11 10.20 -6.71 9.73
N GLY A 12 10.18 -7.08 8.44
CA GLY A 12 11.39 -7.28 7.65
C GLY A 12 12.34 -8.35 8.20
N LYS A 13 11.81 -9.40 8.81
CA LYS A 13 12.61 -10.47 9.45
C LYS A 13 13.52 -9.93 10.57
N GLY A 14 12.99 -9.02 11.39
CA GLY A 14 13.72 -8.41 12.50
C GLY A 14 14.56 -7.17 12.12
N LYS A 15 14.43 -6.66 10.92
CA LYS A 15 15.11 -5.43 10.49
C LYS A 15 14.73 -4.24 11.39
N SER A 16 13.44 -4.13 11.75
CA SER A 16 12.95 -3.07 12.65
C SER A 16 13.68 -3.06 13.99
N GLN A 17 13.94 -4.26 14.56
CA GLN A 17 14.66 -4.38 15.82
C GLN A 17 16.11 -3.90 15.69
N LYS A 18 16.77 -4.19 14.57
CA LYS A 18 18.18 -3.81 14.34
C LYS A 18 18.38 -2.30 14.20
N ILE A 19 17.36 -1.57 13.74
CA ILE A 19 17.45 -0.12 13.57
C ILE A 19 17.05 0.68 14.82
N LEU A 20 16.48 0.05 15.85
CA LEU A 20 16.09 0.75 17.10
C LEU A 20 17.24 1.53 17.75
N PRO A 21 18.45 0.98 17.94
CA PRO A 21 19.56 1.75 18.51
C PRO A 21 19.91 2.98 17.69
N LYS A 22 19.80 2.91 16.36
CA LYS A 22 20.07 4.05 15.47
C LYS A 22 19.00 5.14 15.60
N ILE A 23 17.72 4.74 15.78
CA ILE A 23 16.64 5.70 16.06
C ILE A 23 16.95 6.48 17.34
N GLU A 24 17.35 5.77 18.42
CA GLU A 24 17.69 6.41 19.68
C GLU A 24 18.90 7.33 19.57
N GLU A 25 19.94 6.89 18.86
CA GLU A 25 21.15 7.68 18.62
C GLU A 25 20.84 8.97 17.86
N GLU A 26 20.12 8.88 16.73
CA GLU A 26 19.75 10.05 15.93
C GLU A 26 18.79 10.98 16.68
N CYS A 27 17.88 10.47 17.48
CA CYS A 27 17.01 11.30 18.33
C CYS A 27 17.83 12.07 19.39
N LYS A 28 18.80 11.42 20.04
CA LYS A 28 19.70 12.06 21.01
C LYS A 28 20.58 13.14 20.34
N LYS A 29 21.19 12.83 19.20
CA LYS A 29 22.00 13.76 18.39
C LYS A 29 21.21 15.01 18.00
N ARG A 30 19.94 14.85 17.61
CA ARG A 30 19.05 15.93 17.20
C ARG A 30 18.30 16.59 18.40
N LYS A 31 18.51 16.10 19.62
CA LYS A 31 17.82 16.54 20.85
C LYS A 31 16.31 16.50 20.71
N TYR A 32 15.78 15.44 20.08
CA TYR A 32 14.34 15.24 19.97
C TYR A 32 13.76 14.75 21.30
N ASP A 33 12.58 15.26 21.67
CA ASP A 33 11.73 14.62 22.68
C ASP A 33 11.05 13.43 21.99
N TYR A 34 11.35 12.21 22.42
CA TYR A 34 10.87 11.02 21.72
C TYR A 34 10.40 9.91 22.66
N GLU A 35 9.58 9.04 22.09
CA GLU A 35 9.07 7.84 22.76
C GLU A 35 9.03 6.69 21.78
N ILE A 36 9.48 5.50 22.21
CA ILE A 36 9.42 4.27 21.40
C ILE A 36 8.31 3.39 21.97
N ARG A 37 7.38 2.99 21.13
CA ARG A 37 6.24 2.13 21.45
C ARG A 37 6.27 0.89 20.57
N LYS A 38 6.39 -0.27 21.20
CA LYS A 38 6.44 -1.55 20.49
C LYS A 38 5.05 -2.13 20.31
N ILE A 39 4.76 -2.63 19.10
CA ILE A 39 3.57 -3.43 18.83
C ILE A 39 3.74 -4.79 19.49
N THR A 40 2.74 -5.24 20.21
CA THR A 40 2.68 -6.55 20.86
C THR A 40 1.48 -7.34 20.35
N LYS A 41 1.30 -8.57 20.87
CA LYS A 41 0.11 -9.36 20.54
C LYS A 41 -1.18 -8.73 21.11
N GLU A 42 -1.05 -8.06 22.25
CA GLU A 42 -2.15 -7.44 23.00
C GLU A 42 -2.44 -6.02 22.51
N LYS A 43 -1.49 -5.36 21.83
CA LYS A 43 -1.59 -3.95 21.45
C LYS A 43 -1.05 -3.71 20.06
N SER A 44 -1.98 -3.47 19.14
CA SER A 44 -1.68 -3.21 17.73
C SER A 44 -1.13 -1.79 17.51
N GLY A 45 -0.64 -1.53 16.28
CA GLY A 45 -0.25 -0.17 15.88
C GLY A 45 -1.42 0.81 15.92
N TYR A 46 -2.63 0.34 15.62
CA TYR A 46 -3.86 1.12 15.75
C TYR A 46 -4.11 1.55 17.20
N ASP A 47 -4.06 0.61 18.15
CA ASP A 47 -4.33 0.90 19.56
C ASP A 47 -3.31 1.88 20.14
N ILE A 48 -2.03 1.72 19.78
CA ILE A 48 -0.98 2.64 20.21
C ILE A 48 -1.22 4.04 19.65
N ALA A 49 -1.53 4.16 18.37
CA ALA A 49 -1.75 5.45 17.74
C ALA A 49 -2.96 6.20 18.31
N LEU A 50 -4.02 5.48 18.72
CA LEU A 50 -5.20 6.06 19.35
C LEU A 50 -4.90 6.78 20.68
N GLU A 51 -3.86 6.36 21.42
CA GLU A 51 -3.48 7.04 22.69
C GLU A 51 -3.05 8.48 22.45
N TYR A 52 -2.60 8.81 21.26
CA TYR A 52 -2.13 10.15 20.87
C TYR A 52 -3.15 10.94 20.05
N LYS A 53 -4.39 10.44 19.84
CA LYS A 53 -5.37 11.05 18.92
C LYS A 53 -5.68 12.53 19.18
N ASN A 54 -5.61 12.95 20.44
CA ASN A 54 -5.92 14.33 20.86
C ASN A 54 -4.67 15.21 21.01
N GLN A 55 -3.53 14.73 20.54
CA GLN A 55 -2.24 15.42 20.62
C GLN A 55 -1.76 15.83 19.23
N GLU A 56 -0.69 16.62 19.18
CA GLU A 56 -0.01 17.01 17.95
C GLU A 56 1.45 16.57 18.01
N ASN A 57 1.71 15.37 17.51
CA ASN A 57 3.02 14.72 17.48
C ASN A 57 3.42 14.35 16.08
N VAL A 58 4.69 13.99 15.88
CA VAL A 58 5.13 13.21 14.71
C VAL A 58 5.09 11.74 15.09
N ILE A 59 4.24 10.96 14.45
CA ILE A 59 4.13 9.52 14.67
C ILE A 59 4.84 8.80 13.53
N TYR A 60 6.02 8.26 13.80
CA TYR A 60 6.74 7.41 12.87
C TYR A 60 6.25 5.96 12.99
N VAL A 61 5.78 5.41 11.87
CA VAL A 61 5.50 3.98 11.75
C VAL A 61 6.77 3.28 11.28
N VAL A 62 7.33 2.45 12.14
CA VAL A 62 8.56 1.68 11.91
C VAL A 62 8.18 0.25 11.54
N GLY A 63 8.15 -0.03 10.24
CA GLY A 63 7.67 -1.32 9.75
C GLY A 63 7.55 -1.37 8.22
N GLY A 64 6.72 -2.28 7.73
CA GLY A 64 6.35 -2.37 6.32
C GLY A 64 4.96 -1.81 6.04
N ASP A 65 4.49 -2.00 4.80
CA ASP A 65 3.19 -1.52 4.35
C ASP A 65 2.04 -2.05 5.22
N GLY A 66 2.06 -3.32 5.64
CA GLY A 66 1.05 -3.87 6.56
C GLY A 66 1.03 -3.21 7.94
N THR A 67 2.20 -2.85 8.51
CA THR A 67 2.25 -2.09 9.79
C THR A 67 1.63 -0.71 9.62
N LEU A 68 1.89 -0.08 8.48
CA LEU A 68 1.34 1.22 8.13
C LEU A 68 -0.18 1.14 7.93
N ALA A 69 -0.67 0.15 7.19
CA ALA A 69 -2.09 -0.06 6.93
C ALA A 69 -2.90 -0.22 8.23
N ILE A 70 -2.39 -1.00 9.19
CA ILE A 70 -3.03 -1.20 10.50
C ILE A 70 -3.02 0.10 11.33
N THR A 71 -1.94 0.89 11.26
CA THR A 71 -1.78 2.10 12.10
C THR A 71 -2.53 3.31 11.53
N LEU A 72 -2.61 3.43 10.21
CA LEU A 72 -3.16 4.59 9.49
C LEU A 72 -4.58 4.99 9.93
N PRO A 73 -5.55 4.06 10.10
CA PRO A 73 -6.92 4.44 10.44
C PRO A 73 -7.03 5.24 11.75
N ALA A 74 -6.16 4.96 12.73
CA ALA A 74 -6.12 5.70 14.00
C ALA A 74 -5.55 7.13 13.85
N LEU A 75 -4.86 7.41 12.75
CA LEU A 75 -4.24 8.71 12.47
C LEU A 75 -5.11 9.62 11.59
N VAL A 76 -6.10 9.05 10.88
CA VAL A 76 -7.01 9.82 10.02
C VAL A 76 -7.83 10.77 10.88
N GLY A 77 -7.97 12.04 10.45
CA GLY A 77 -8.71 13.06 11.16
C GLY A 77 -8.03 13.61 12.44
N THR A 78 -6.80 13.17 12.76
CA THR A 78 -6.01 13.69 13.87
C THR A 78 -4.99 14.74 13.41
N LYS A 79 -4.52 15.57 14.35
CA LYS A 79 -3.45 16.56 14.11
C LYS A 79 -2.05 15.93 14.08
N ASN A 80 -1.91 14.66 14.48
CA ASN A 80 -0.62 13.98 14.42
C ASN A 80 -0.11 13.90 12.99
N LYS A 81 1.19 14.09 12.80
CA LYS A 81 1.87 13.97 11.49
C LYS A 81 2.35 12.54 11.31
N LEU A 82 2.19 11.98 10.13
CA LEU A 82 2.64 10.64 9.81
C LEU A 82 4.06 10.66 9.26
N GLY A 83 4.99 9.97 9.92
CA GLY A 83 6.31 9.64 9.40
C GLY A 83 6.42 8.15 9.06
N ILE A 84 7.30 7.78 8.15
CA ILE A 84 7.49 6.37 7.73
C ILE A 84 8.96 6.02 7.79
N ILE A 85 9.30 4.95 8.53
CA ILE A 85 10.63 4.31 8.52
C ILE A 85 10.50 2.91 7.92
N PRO A 86 11.07 2.66 6.73
CA PRO A 86 10.80 1.50 5.90
C PRO A 86 11.60 0.27 6.39
N ALA A 87 11.06 -0.46 7.33
CA ALA A 87 11.69 -1.67 7.87
C ALA A 87 11.05 -2.99 7.39
N GLY A 88 10.06 -2.93 6.50
CA GLY A 88 9.41 -4.09 5.89
C GLY A 88 10.15 -4.65 4.66
N SER A 89 9.55 -5.65 4.02
CA SER A 89 10.10 -6.29 2.80
C SER A 89 9.73 -5.53 1.51
N GLY A 90 8.52 -4.95 1.41
CA GLY A 90 8.02 -4.21 0.24
C GLY A 90 8.36 -2.73 0.31
N ASN A 91 7.83 -2.07 1.32
CA ASN A 91 7.96 -0.63 1.57
C ASN A 91 7.50 0.24 0.38
N ASP A 92 6.42 -0.15 -0.27
CA ASP A 92 5.93 0.49 -1.49
C ASP A 92 5.43 1.90 -1.23
N THR A 93 4.78 2.13 -0.08
CA THR A 93 4.36 3.46 0.35
C THR A 93 5.56 4.38 0.55
N TYR A 94 6.62 3.90 1.21
CA TYR A 94 7.83 4.70 1.36
C TYR A 94 8.52 5.00 0.02
N ARG A 95 8.49 4.07 -0.95
CA ARG A 95 9.00 4.32 -2.31
C ARG A 95 8.27 5.49 -2.98
N THR A 96 6.96 5.62 -2.77
CA THR A 96 6.18 6.76 -3.25
C THR A 96 6.58 8.04 -2.50
N VAL A 97 6.60 8.00 -1.16
CA VAL A 97 6.92 9.14 -0.30
C VAL A 97 8.36 9.64 -0.51
N LYS A 98 9.31 8.74 -0.72
CA LYS A 98 10.73 9.10 -0.96
C LYS A 98 10.91 10.02 -2.18
N THR A 99 9.97 10.02 -3.14
CA THR A 99 10.03 10.92 -4.31
C THR A 99 9.58 12.35 -4.00
N MET A 100 8.90 12.57 -2.88
CA MET A 100 8.44 13.89 -2.45
C MET A 100 9.59 14.68 -1.83
N GLU A 101 9.49 15.99 -1.74
CA GLU A 101 10.45 16.85 -1.06
C GLU A 101 10.47 16.62 0.45
N ASN A 102 11.51 17.10 1.14
CA ASN A 102 11.52 17.12 2.59
C ASN A 102 10.48 18.12 3.13
N GLY A 103 9.88 17.81 4.27
CA GLY A 103 8.94 18.70 4.94
C GLY A 103 7.57 18.08 5.17
N GLU A 104 6.61 18.93 5.42
CA GLU A 104 5.22 18.56 5.69
C GLU A 104 4.39 18.67 4.41
N HIS A 105 3.62 17.63 4.14
CA HIS A 105 2.74 17.58 2.97
C HIS A 105 1.34 17.16 3.40
N LEU A 106 0.33 17.90 3.00
CA LEU A 106 -1.05 17.46 3.08
C LEU A 106 -1.30 16.45 1.96
N ILE A 107 -1.38 15.18 2.31
CA ILE A 107 -1.60 14.09 1.37
C ILE A 107 -3.06 13.65 1.35
N ASP A 108 -3.46 13.18 0.20
CA ASP A 108 -4.73 12.52 -0.02
C ASP A 108 -4.66 11.07 0.46
N LEU A 109 -5.80 10.52 0.84
CA LEU A 109 -5.96 9.09 1.13
C LEU A 109 -7.04 8.52 0.21
N GLY A 110 -6.85 7.30 -0.23
CA GLY A 110 -7.96 6.53 -0.78
C GLY A 110 -8.77 5.89 0.34
N LYS A 111 -10.08 5.79 0.13
CA LYS A 111 -10.97 5.01 0.99
C LYS A 111 -11.75 4.04 0.12
N ILE A 112 -11.64 2.73 0.40
CA ILE A 112 -12.41 1.67 -0.24
C ILE A 112 -13.33 1.04 0.81
N ASN A 113 -14.64 1.20 0.65
CA ASN A 113 -15.63 0.92 1.69
C ASN A 113 -15.21 1.62 2.99
N ASP A 114 -14.86 0.88 4.04
CA ASP A 114 -14.41 1.44 5.32
C ASP A 114 -12.90 1.37 5.53
N THR A 115 -12.15 0.93 4.53
CA THR A 115 -10.69 0.76 4.61
C THR A 115 -9.95 1.91 3.95
N TYR A 116 -8.99 2.50 4.65
CA TYR A 116 -8.12 3.57 4.12
C TYR A 116 -6.87 2.99 3.46
N PHE A 117 -6.36 3.67 2.45
CA PHE A 117 -5.06 3.37 1.85
C PHE A 117 -4.33 4.64 1.43
N ILE A 118 -3.01 4.60 1.48
CA ILE A 118 -2.14 5.67 0.99
C ILE A 118 -1.74 5.40 -0.44
N ASN A 119 -1.50 4.13 -0.76
CA ASN A 119 -0.79 3.78 -1.97
C ASN A 119 -1.71 3.18 -3.04
N VAL A 120 -2.13 1.91 -2.91
CA VAL A 120 -2.86 1.22 -3.97
C VAL A 120 -3.84 0.19 -3.43
N ALA A 121 -5.06 0.19 -3.99
CA ALA A 121 -6.00 -0.91 -3.89
C ALA A 121 -6.03 -1.67 -5.22
N CYS A 122 -5.70 -2.96 -5.22
CA CYS A 122 -5.55 -3.75 -6.44
C CYS A 122 -6.28 -5.09 -6.37
N THR A 123 -6.87 -5.51 -7.49
CA THR A 123 -7.51 -6.82 -7.63
C THR A 123 -7.24 -7.42 -9.00
N GLY A 124 -7.36 -8.73 -9.10
CA GLY A 124 -7.10 -9.49 -10.32
C GLY A 124 -6.09 -10.60 -10.07
N ILE A 125 -5.21 -10.84 -11.03
CA ILE A 125 -4.25 -11.95 -10.97
C ILE A 125 -3.29 -11.85 -9.79
N ASP A 126 -2.91 -10.66 -9.39
CA ASP A 126 -2.01 -10.39 -8.27
C ASP A 126 -2.65 -10.72 -6.91
N ALA A 127 -3.90 -10.32 -6.70
CA ALA A 127 -4.65 -10.67 -5.49
C ALA A 127 -4.88 -12.18 -5.40
N GLU A 128 -5.11 -12.85 -6.53
CA GLU A 128 -5.23 -14.32 -6.59
C GLU A 128 -3.91 -15.04 -6.25
N VAL A 129 -2.75 -14.46 -6.58
CA VAL A 129 -1.46 -15.01 -6.14
C VAL A 129 -1.41 -15.08 -4.62
N TRP A 130 -1.77 -13.99 -3.95
CA TRP A 130 -1.82 -13.95 -2.49
C TRP A 130 -2.82 -14.95 -1.89
N ASN A 131 -4.03 -15.03 -2.46
CA ASN A 131 -5.05 -16.00 -2.02
C ASN A 131 -4.60 -17.44 -2.21
N ASN A 132 -3.84 -17.72 -3.27
CA ASN A 132 -3.36 -19.07 -3.56
C ASN A 132 -2.15 -19.49 -2.71
N ILE A 133 -1.43 -18.58 -2.06
CA ILE A 133 -0.36 -18.93 -1.11
C ILE A 133 -0.91 -19.84 0.00
N ASP A 134 -2.10 -19.53 0.51
CA ASP A 134 -2.70 -20.28 1.61
C ASP A 134 -3.05 -21.73 1.23
N LYS A 135 -3.29 -22.00 -0.06
CA LYS A 135 -3.52 -23.38 -0.58
C LYS A 135 -2.28 -24.28 -0.46
N PHE A 136 -1.09 -23.68 -0.46
CA PHE A 136 0.17 -24.40 -0.43
C PHE A 136 0.80 -24.43 0.96
N ARG A 137 0.25 -23.68 1.93
CA ARG A 137 0.70 -23.72 3.33
C ARG A 137 0.43 -25.10 3.94
N GLY A 138 1.44 -25.66 4.61
CA GLY A 138 1.31 -27.00 5.20
C GLY A 138 1.40 -28.16 4.22
N THR A 139 1.67 -27.90 2.92
CA THR A 139 1.97 -28.92 1.93
C THR A 139 3.48 -29.22 1.89
N ILE A 140 3.90 -30.09 0.97
CA ILE A 140 5.33 -30.43 0.74
C ILE A 140 6.14 -29.23 0.19
N VAL A 141 5.50 -28.12 -0.16
CA VAL A 141 6.17 -26.93 -0.71
C VAL A 141 6.90 -26.19 0.40
N PRO A 142 8.22 -25.98 0.29
CA PRO A 142 8.98 -25.21 1.27
C PRO A 142 8.43 -23.77 1.39
N THR A 143 8.39 -23.22 2.60
CA THR A 143 7.87 -21.87 2.88
C THR A 143 8.53 -20.79 2.01
N SER A 144 9.82 -20.94 1.69
CA SER A 144 10.56 -20.02 0.81
C SER A 144 10.11 -20.04 -0.63
N GLN A 145 9.42 -21.10 -1.08
CA GLN A 145 8.94 -21.30 -2.45
C GLN A 145 7.44 -21.07 -2.60
N LEU A 146 6.70 -20.89 -1.51
CA LEU A 146 5.25 -20.72 -1.52
C LEU A 146 4.81 -19.63 -2.51
N TYR A 147 5.48 -18.49 -2.50
CA TYR A 147 5.17 -17.37 -3.38
C TYR A 147 5.38 -17.72 -4.86
N ASN A 148 6.51 -18.33 -5.19
CA ASN A 148 6.82 -18.74 -6.58
C ASN A 148 5.85 -19.78 -7.11
N VAL A 149 5.53 -20.80 -6.30
CA VAL A 149 4.55 -21.82 -6.65
C VAL A 149 3.16 -21.21 -6.82
N SER A 150 2.77 -20.30 -5.94
CA SER A 150 1.51 -19.56 -6.03
C SER A 150 1.41 -18.75 -7.33
N ILE A 151 2.49 -18.07 -7.75
CA ILE A 151 2.53 -17.35 -9.02
C ILE A 151 2.28 -18.31 -10.18
N ILE A 152 3.01 -19.42 -10.26
CA ILE A 152 2.90 -20.40 -11.35
C ILE A 152 1.48 -20.99 -11.40
N TYR A 153 0.95 -21.39 -10.24
CA TYR A 153 -0.39 -21.93 -10.13
C TYR A 153 -1.45 -20.91 -10.56
N THR A 154 -1.35 -19.67 -10.04
CA THR A 154 -2.29 -18.61 -10.41
C THR A 154 -2.22 -18.31 -11.90
N PHE A 155 -1.03 -18.21 -12.45
CA PHE A 155 -0.86 -18.01 -13.90
C PHE A 155 -1.52 -19.13 -14.71
N ALA A 156 -1.43 -20.38 -14.26
CA ALA A 156 -2.05 -21.53 -14.94
C ALA A 156 -3.59 -21.50 -14.84
N THR A 157 -4.13 -21.12 -13.67
CA THR A 157 -5.56 -21.28 -13.34
C THR A 157 -6.39 -20.01 -13.44
N PHE A 158 -5.77 -18.82 -13.44
CA PHE A 158 -6.47 -17.53 -13.43
C PHE A 158 -7.45 -17.39 -14.60
N LYS A 159 -8.66 -16.96 -14.24
CA LYS A 159 -9.71 -16.57 -15.20
C LYS A 159 -10.04 -15.11 -14.99
N CYS A 160 -10.10 -14.35 -16.06
CA CYS A 160 -10.55 -12.95 -16.00
C CYS A 160 -11.96 -12.87 -15.41
N LYS A 161 -12.21 -11.81 -14.66
CA LYS A 161 -13.49 -11.55 -14.00
C LYS A 161 -14.17 -10.39 -14.71
N ASN A 162 -15.49 -10.44 -14.83
CA ASN A 162 -16.28 -9.33 -15.35
C ASN A 162 -16.47 -8.30 -14.23
N ILE A 163 -16.41 -7.04 -14.59
CA ILE A 163 -16.57 -5.92 -13.69
C ILE A 163 -17.39 -4.82 -14.34
N LYS A 164 -18.22 -4.18 -13.54
CA LYS A 164 -18.88 -2.92 -13.87
C LYS A 164 -18.22 -1.81 -13.06
N ILE A 165 -17.63 -0.87 -13.75
CA ILE A 165 -16.99 0.31 -13.16
C ILE A 165 -17.88 1.49 -13.46
N LYS A 166 -18.37 2.15 -12.42
CA LYS A 166 -19.12 3.40 -12.54
C LYS A 166 -18.29 4.54 -11.97
N THR A 167 -18.17 5.60 -12.71
CA THR A 167 -17.54 6.84 -12.28
C THR A 167 -18.39 8.03 -12.71
N CYS A 168 -18.07 9.21 -12.21
CA CYS A 168 -18.71 10.44 -12.67
C CYS A 168 -18.40 10.77 -14.15
N ILE A 169 -17.41 10.11 -14.77
CA ILE A 169 -16.96 10.40 -16.15
C ILE A 169 -17.50 9.38 -17.14
N LYS A 170 -17.49 8.09 -16.77
CA LYS A 170 -17.87 6.98 -17.66
C LYS A 170 -18.27 5.72 -16.90
N ASN A 171 -19.06 4.89 -17.58
CA ASN A 171 -19.35 3.54 -17.16
C ASN A 171 -18.61 2.55 -18.07
N ILE A 172 -18.02 1.53 -17.48
CA ILE A 172 -17.28 0.47 -18.18
C ILE A 172 -17.82 -0.86 -17.72
N GLU A 173 -18.07 -1.75 -18.67
CA GLU A 173 -18.38 -3.14 -18.41
C GLU A 173 -17.41 -3.99 -19.24
N ASP A 174 -16.50 -4.69 -18.60
CA ASP A 174 -15.43 -5.42 -19.28
C ASP A 174 -14.92 -6.59 -18.45
N ALA A 175 -14.16 -7.46 -19.09
CA ALA A 175 -13.41 -8.53 -18.45
C ALA A 175 -11.96 -8.09 -18.22
N TYR A 176 -11.56 -8.02 -16.95
CA TYR A 176 -10.23 -7.54 -16.59
C TYR A 176 -9.29 -8.66 -16.12
N THR A 177 -8.01 -8.45 -16.33
CA THR A 177 -6.92 -9.28 -15.82
C THR A 177 -6.36 -8.72 -14.51
N ILE A 178 -6.20 -7.40 -14.45
CA ILE A 178 -5.78 -6.64 -13.28
C ILE A 178 -6.54 -5.31 -13.27
N LEU A 179 -6.95 -4.89 -12.09
CA LEU A 179 -7.53 -3.58 -11.84
C LEU A 179 -6.82 -2.97 -10.63
N SER A 180 -6.28 -1.79 -10.80
CA SER A 180 -5.55 -1.06 -9.76
C SER A 180 -6.10 0.34 -9.62
N ILE A 181 -6.36 0.74 -8.40
CA ILE A 181 -6.86 2.05 -7.99
C ILE A 181 -5.75 2.67 -7.16
N CYS A 182 -5.08 3.65 -7.76
CA CYS A 182 -3.81 4.15 -7.29
C CYS A 182 -3.94 5.59 -6.80
N ASN A 183 -3.55 5.83 -5.57
CA ASN A 183 -3.26 7.14 -5.01
C ASN A 183 -1.74 7.37 -5.02
N GLY A 184 -0.94 6.33 -4.72
CA GLY A 184 0.51 6.31 -4.86
C GLY A 184 0.99 5.56 -6.10
N SER A 185 2.31 5.46 -6.25
CA SER A 185 2.95 4.98 -7.50
C SER A 185 3.38 3.53 -7.49
N TYR A 186 3.67 2.94 -6.32
CA TYR A 186 4.28 1.62 -6.22
C TYR A 186 3.38 0.59 -5.56
N TYR A 187 3.52 -0.67 -5.97
CA TYR A 187 2.77 -1.80 -5.46
C TYR A 187 3.56 -3.11 -5.61
N GLY A 188 3.24 -4.13 -4.79
CA GLY A 188 3.73 -5.50 -4.96
C GLY A 188 5.24 -5.66 -4.80
N GLY A 189 5.89 -4.85 -3.96
CA GLY A 189 7.33 -4.93 -3.68
C GLY A 189 8.19 -4.22 -4.73
N GLY A 190 7.73 -3.09 -5.24
CA GLY A 190 8.49 -2.19 -6.12
C GLY A 190 8.03 -2.14 -7.58
N PHE A 191 6.86 -2.69 -7.91
CA PHE A 191 6.26 -2.46 -9.22
C PHE A 191 5.74 -1.02 -9.31
N LYS A 192 6.17 -0.28 -10.32
CA LYS A 192 5.74 1.10 -10.55
C LYS A 192 4.44 1.13 -11.37
N ILE A 193 3.34 0.71 -10.73
CA ILE A 193 2.04 0.50 -11.37
C ILE A 193 1.36 1.78 -11.82
N ALA A 194 1.60 2.88 -11.12
CA ALA A 194 1.04 4.19 -11.45
C ALA A 194 2.15 5.26 -11.46
N PRO A 195 2.96 5.32 -12.54
CA PRO A 195 4.18 6.13 -12.58
C PRO A 195 3.95 7.64 -12.48
N LYS A 196 2.70 8.10 -12.69
CA LYS A 196 2.33 9.53 -12.67
C LYS A 196 1.38 9.89 -11.54
N SER A 197 1.00 8.94 -10.67
CA SER A 197 0.14 9.22 -9.53
C SER A 197 0.83 10.15 -8.52
N ARG A 198 0.03 11.00 -7.89
CA ARG A 198 0.46 11.98 -6.90
C ARG A 198 -0.43 11.91 -5.67
N LEU A 199 0.16 11.90 -4.50
CA LEU A 199 -0.56 11.88 -3.22
C LEU A 199 -1.27 13.21 -2.87
N THR A 200 -1.28 14.21 -3.75
CA THR A 200 -1.66 15.59 -3.39
C THR A 200 -2.56 16.28 -4.41
N ASP A 201 -3.12 15.56 -5.37
CA ASP A 201 -3.87 16.17 -6.47
C ASP A 201 -5.38 15.91 -6.45
N GLY A 202 -5.88 15.25 -5.39
CA GLY A 202 -7.30 14.99 -5.17
C GLY A 202 -7.89 13.96 -6.14
N LEU A 203 -7.06 13.12 -6.77
CA LEU A 203 -7.49 12.17 -7.79
C LEU A 203 -6.87 10.78 -7.56
N LEU A 204 -7.63 9.76 -7.96
CA LEU A 204 -7.16 8.38 -8.07
C LEU A 204 -6.85 8.08 -9.54
N ASP A 205 -5.71 7.44 -9.78
CA ASP A 205 -5.36 6.91 -11.09
C ASP A 205 -5.85 5.45 -11.20
N ILE A 206 -6.78 5.20 -12.09
CA ILE A 206 -7.35 3.88 -12.31
C ILE A 206 -6.66 3.23 -13.50
N TYR A 207 -6.02 2.10 -13.28
CA TYR A 207 -5.45 1.27 -14.34
C TYR A 207 -6.18 -0.05 -14.39
N TYR A 208 -6.60 -0.46 -15.57
CA TYR A 208 -7.07 -1.83 -15.78
C TYR A 208 -6.51 -2.41 -17.07
N ALA A 209 -6.19 -3.69 -17.01
CA ALA A 209 -5.77 -4.47 -18.17
C ALA A 209 -6.91 -5.37 -18.61
N GLU A 210 -7.31 -5.26 -19.88
CA GLU A 210 -8.28 -6.17 -20.52
C GLU A 210 -7.81 -7.62 -20.46
N LYS A 211 -8.75 -8.52 -20.70
CA LYS A 211 -8.43 -9.93 -20.93
C LYS A 211 -7.37 -10.09 -22.02
N MET A 212 -6.29 -10.79 -21.69
CA MET A 212 -5.21 -11.07 -22.64
C MET A 212 -4.68 -12.49 -22.50
N PRO A 213 -4.10 -13.04 -23.58
CA PRO A 213 -3.41 -14.33 -23.53
C PRO A 213 -2.28 -14.30 -22.50
N LYS A 214 -2.14 -15.38 -21.71
CA LYS A 214 -1.16 -15.48 -20.61
C LYS A 214 0.28 -15.19 -21.07
N VAL A 215 0.64 -15.65 -22.26
CA VAL A 215 1.95 -15.42 -22.88
C VAL A 215 2.28 -13.92 -23.02
N LYS A 216 1.27 -13.07 -23.26
CA LYS A 216 1.43 -11.61 -23.36
C LYS A 216 1.51 -10.90 -21.99
N MET A 217 1.15 -11.60 -20.92
CA MET A 217 1.23 -11.06 -19.55
C MET A 217 2.68 -11.03 -19.04
N ILE A 218 3.53 -11.97 -19.44
CA ILE A 218 4.93 -12.04 -18.99
C ILE A 218 5.71 -10.75 -19.34
N PRO A 219 5.78 -10.32 -20.62
CA PRO A 219 6.46 -9.06 -20.94
C PRO A 219 5.77 -7.83 -20.35
N LEU A 220 4.45 -7.90 -20.10
CA LEU A 220 3.72 -6.83 -19.43
C LEU A 220 4.18 -6.67 -17.98
N ILE A 221 4.38 -7.75 -17.22
CA ILE A 221 4.87 -7.72 -15.85
C ILE A 221 6.21 -6.97 -15.76
N LEU A 222 7.14 -7.23 -16.69
CA LEU A 222 8.43 -6.53 -16.75
C LEU A 222 8.26 -5.02 -17.04
N LYS A 223 7.31 -4.68 -17.90
CA LYS A 223 6.99 -3.27 -18.19
C LYS A 223 6.32 -2.58 -16.99
N LEU A 224 5.40 -3.26 -16.29
CA LEU A 224 4.78 -2.77 -15.07
C LEU A 224 5.82 -2.49 -13.98
N LYS A 225 6.79 -3.39 -13.80
CA LYS A 225 7.86 -3.20 -12.83
C LYS A 225 8.61 -1.88 -13.03
N ASN A 226 8.80 -1.48 -14.26
CA ASN A 226 9.56 -0.27 -14.62
C ASN A 226 8.66 0.95 -14.95
N GLY A 227 7.34 0.85 -14.78
CA GLY A 227 6.41 1.92 -15.12
C GLY A 227 6.30 2.22 -16.61
N LYS A 228 6.69 1.27 -17.49
CA LYS A 228 6.72 1.41 -18.96
C LYS A 228 5.53 0.74 -19.66
N HIS A 229 4.41 0.61 -18.98
CA HIS A 229 3.21 -0.04 -19.47
C HIS A 229 2.17 0.92 -20.02
N GLU A 230 2.30 2.22 -19.75
CA GLU A 230 1.40 3.23 -20.34
C GLU A 230 1.53 3.22 -21.88
N GLY A 231 0.40 3.37 -22.57
CA GLY A 231 0.34 3.33 -24.03
C GLY A 231 0.25 1.92 -24.64
N ILE A 232 0.25 0.85 -23.84
CA ILE A 232 -0.07 -0.50 -24.33
C ILE A 232 -1.57 -0.57 -24.62
N ARG A 233 -1.98 -0.95 -25.84
CA ARG A 233 -3.37 -0.92 -26.34
C ARG A 233 -4.41 -1.56 -25.40
N ARG A 234 -4.03 -2.57 -24.61
CA ARG A 234 -4.93 -3.30 -23.70
C ARG A 234 -4.84 -2.83 -22.25
N ILE A 235 -4.10 -1.75 -22.01
CA ILE A 235 -4.01 -1.12 -20.69
C ILE A 235 -4.70 0.23 -20.79
N HIS A 236 -5.73 0.37 -19.99
CA HIS A 236 -6.52 1.58 -19.93
C HIS A 236 -6.17 2.35 -18.67
N LYS A 237 -6.16 3.66 -18.79
CA LYS A 237 -5.97 4.59 -17.70
C LYS A 237 -7.00 5.68 -17.74
N PHE A 238 -7.52 6.05 -16.59
CA PHE A 238 -8.28 7.28 -16.39
C PHE A 238 -8.12 7.76 -14.94
N ARG A 239 -8.54 9.00 -14.67
CA ARG A 239 -8.43 9.62 -13.37
C ARG A 239 -9.81 10.04 -12.89
N THR A 240 -10.08 9.87 -11.60
CA THR A 240 -11.35 10.24 -10.99
C THR A 240 -11.16 10.39 -9.47
N ASN A 241 -12.09 11.07 -8.83
CA ASN A 241 -12.15 11.17 -7.38
C ASN A 241 -13.11 10.17 -6.74
N HIS A 242 -13.92 9.47 -7.56
CA HIS A 242 -14.91 8.51 -7.11
C HIS A 242 -15.04 7.34 -8.08
N VAL A 243 -15.15 6.13 -7.54
CA VAL A 243 -15.37 4.88 -8.29
C VAL A 243 -16.37 4.01 -7.55
N GLU A 244 -17.37 3.52 -8.24
CA GLU A 244 -18.19 2.39 -7.79
C GLU A 244 -17.89 1.16 -8.65
N LEU A 245 -17.65 0.04 -7.99
CA LEU A 245 -17.40 -1.24 -8.64
C LEU A 245 -18.48 -2.22 -8.25
N GLU A 246 -19.00 -2.92 -9.23
CA GLU A 246 -19.90 -4.04 -9.03
C GLU A 246 -19.38 -5.26 -9.80
N LEU A 247 -19.26 -6.40 -9.12
CA LEU A 247 -18.77 -7.64 -9.67
C LEU A 247 -19.85 -8.74 -9.60
N GLU A 248 -19.77 -9.68 -10.52
CA GLU A 248 -20.72 -10.83 -10.54
C GLU A 248 -20.56 -11.72 -9.29
N LYS A 249 -19.33 -11.82 -8.77
CA LYS A 249 -18.95 -12.61 -7.59
C LYS A 249 -18.06 -11.80 -6.67
N GLU A 250 -17.96 -12.24 -5.44
CA GLU A 250 -16.98 -11.68 -4.50
C GLU A 250 -15.55 -11.77 -5.07
N VAL A 251 -14.80 -10.71 -4.88
CA VAL A 251 -13.38 -10.64 -5.20
C VAL A 251 -12.62 -10.05 -4.03
N THR A 252 -11.37 -10.43 -3.92
CA THR A 252 -10.45 -9.84 -2.95
C THR A 252 -9.68 -8.71 -3.58
N PHE A 253 -9.71 -7.55 -2.95
CA PHE A 253 -8.73 -6.48 -3.15
C PHE A 253 -7.60 -6.65 -2.15
N ASN A 254 -6.39 -6.39 -2.61
CA ASN A 254 -5.26 -6.09 -1.75
C ASN A 254 -5.20 -4.56 -1.61
N VAL A 255 -5.33 -4.07 -0.39
CA VAL A 255 -5.41 -2.65 -0.03
C VAL A 255 -4.20 -2.32 0.83
N ASP A 256 -3.13 -1.78 0.26
CA ASP A 256 -1.85 -1.52 0.92
C ASP A 256 -1.30 -2.71 1.74
N GLY A 257 -1.58 -3.95 1.28
CA GLY A 257 -1.15 -5.18 1.95
C GLY A 257 -2.25 -5.90 2.74
N GLU A 258 -3.38 -5.25 3.03
CA GLU A 258 -4.53 -5.84 3.70
C GLU A 258 -5.55 -6.41 2.69
N ARG A 259 -6.30 -7.42 3.10
CA ARG A 259 -7.30 -8.07 2.25
C ARG A 259 -8.69 -7.53 2.55
N LEU A 260 -9.38 -7.06 1.52
CA LEU A 260 -10.78 -6.68 1.56
C LEU A 260 -11.56 -7.50 0.54
N THR A 261 -12.50 -8.32 0.98
CA THR A 261 -13.32 -9.16 0.10
C THR A 261 -14.76 -8.68 0.11
N ASP A 262 -15.28 -8.38 -1.07
CA ASP A 262 -16.65 -7.94 -1.27
C ASP A 262 -17.05 -8.17 -2.75
N ARG A 263 -18.30 -7.89 -3.06
CA ARG A 263 -18.86 -7.87 -4.40
C ARG A 263 -19.09 -6.44 -4.90
N LYS A 264 -19.26 -5.47 -3.99
CA LYS A 264 -19.48 -4.06 -4.30
C LYS A 264 -18.49 -3.21 -3.53
N PHE A 265 -17.86 -2.31 -4.24
CA PHE A 265 -16.89 -1.41 -3.65
C PHE A 265 -17.23 0.03 -4.01
N LYS A 266 -17.25 0.87 -2.99
CA LYS A 266 -17.29 2.31 -3.14
C LYS A 266 -15.91 2.85 -2.79
N ILE A 267 -15.31 3.60 -3.71
CA ILE A 267 -13.95 4.09 -3.55
C ILE A 267 -13.95 5.59 -3.79
N ASP A 268 -13.48 6.31 -2.79
CA ASP A 268 -13.38 7.76 -2.79
C ASP A 268 -11.94 8.20 -2.50
N VAL A 269 -11.51 9.30 -3.10
CA VAL A 269 -10.35 10.02 -2.58
C VAL A 269 -10.80 10.95 -1.46
N LEU A 270 -10.03 11.01 -0.39
CA LEU A 270 -10.17 11.97 0.71
C LEU A 270 -9.05 13.00 0.57
N PRO A 271 -9.32 14.17 -0.01
CA PRO A 271 -8.27 15.15 -0.26
C PRO A 271 -7.71 15.71 1.03
N LYS A 272 -6.38 15.87 1.09
CA LYS A 272 -5.67 16.48 2.21
C LYS A 272 -6.01 15.86 3.57
N ALA A 273 -6.26 14.56 3.58
CA ALA A 273 -6.78 13.83 4.75
C ALA A 273 -5.71 13.59 5.83
N LYS A 274 -4.41 13.71 5.47
CA LYS A 274 -3.34 13.45 6.41
C LYS A 274 -2.12 14.34 6.17
N ILE A 275 -1.49 14.82 7.26
CA ILE A 275 -0.19 15.48 7.19
C ILE A 275 0.87 14.38 7.19
N LEU A 276 1.64 14.30 6.11
CA LEU A 276 2.83 13.47 6.01
C LEU A 276 4.05 14.32 6.41
N TYR A 277 4.88 13.79 7.30
CA TYR A 277 6.17 14.37 7.69
C TYR A 277 7.30 13.57 7.02
N ASN A 278 7.82 14.10 5.91
CA ASN A 278 8.89 13.47 5.14
C ASN A 278 10.24 14.08 5.53
N ASN A 279 11.04 13.33 6.27
CA ASN A 279 12.42 13.69 6.64
C ASN A 279 13.38 12.61 6.12
N LYS A 280 13.79 12.75 4.87
CA LYS A 280 14.63 11.75 4.18
C LYS A 280 15.98 11.59 4.87
N GLU A 281 16.60 12.69 5.26
CA GLU A 281 17.91 12.69 5.91
C GLU A 281 17.86 11.87 7.21
N PHE A 282 16.85 12.13 8.07
CA PHE A 282 16.65 11.35 9.30
C PHE A 282 16.45 9.87 9.01
N VAL A 283 15.62 9.54 8.01
CA VAL A 283 15.36 8.15 7.64
C VAL A 283 16.60 7.49 7.03
N GLU A 284 17.37 8.18 6.20
CA GLU A 284 18.60 7.65 5.57
C GLU A 284 19.68 7.35 6.62
N GLU A 285 19.88 8.23 7.61
CA GLU A 285 20.83 8.00 8.71
C GLU A 285 20.47 6.75 9.53
N ILE A 286 19.20 6.51 9.79
CA ILE A 286 18.72 5.33 10.51
C ILE A 286 18.88 4.06 9.65
N MET A 287 18.71 4.15 8.34
CA MET A 287 18.69 2.99 7.44
C MET A 287 20.09 2.57 6.95
N ASN A 288 21.08 3.44 7.00
CA ASN A 288 22.49 3.15 6.69
C ASN A 288 23.21 2.51 7.87
#